data_6e88321002f5f07beebdb39f250ea097
#
_entry.id   6e88321002f5f07beebdb39f250ea097
#
_cell.length_a   1.000
_cell.length_b   1.000
_cell.length_c   1.000
_cell.angle_alpha   90.00
_cell.angle_beta   90.00
_cell.angle_gamma   90.00
#
_symmetry.space_group_name_H-M   'P 1'
#
loop_
_entity.id
_entity.type
_entity.pdbx_description
1 polymer ?
#
loop_
_entity_poly.entity_id
_entity_poly.type
_entity_poly.pdbx_seq_one_letter_code
_entity_poly.pdbx_strand_id
1 'polypeptide(L)'
;MNSTPTDPTISSSTGSSANPSTSTLPALTEATAERPLDLLIVGAGLSGIDLAYHVNKNFPGWNWAAVDSNYDVGGTWATFQYPGIRSDSDMATFSLPFKKWPHKGTLGSGKQIRDYCREAAQEIGILDRLQLSTWVESVNFHTDRGLWEVTMRVGRPGHANSEGTDGSDSAASANPEQPTITTWTRRLHFATGYYRHSEGFTADIEGVHTFAGTALHLSLIHI
;
A
#
# COMPACT_ATOMS: atom_id res chain seq x y z
N MET A 1 -23.36 -54.77 16.33
CA MET A 1 -23.98 -53.78 15.43
C MET A 1 -23.17 -52.52 15.57
N ASN A 2 -22.23 -52.33 14.67
CA ASN A 2 -21.35 -51.14 14.63
C ASN A 2 -21.95 -50.10 13.68
N SER A 3 -22.29 -48.97 14.23
CA SER A 3 -22.67 -47.79 13.43
C SER A 3 -21.51 -46.80 13.42
N THR A 4 -20.90 -46.63 12.23
CA THR A 4 -19.89 -45.62 11.90
C THR A 4 -20.56 -44.25 11.75
N PRO A 5 -19.96 -43.15 12.26
CA PRO A 5 -20.47 -41.81 12.01
C PRO A 5 -19.99 -41.33 10.64
N THR A 6 -20.91 -40.79 9.87
CA THR A 6 -20.66 -40.12 8.57
C THR A 6 -20.07 -38.74 8.79
N ASP A 7 -18.95 -38.50 8.12
CA ASP A 7 -18.20 -37.24 8.05
C ASP A 7 -18.98 -36.20 7.23
N PRO A 8 -19.13 -34.94 7.69
CA PRO A 8 -19.76 -33.91 6.88
C PRO A 8 -18.77 -33.35 5.86
N THR A 9 -19.16 -33.47 4.61
CA THR A 9 -18.46 -32.92 3.43
C THR A 9 -18.28 -31.40 3.56
N ILE A 10 -17.03 -30.94 3.68
CA ILE A 10 -16.68 -29.52 3.61
C ILE A 10 -16.74 -29.12 2.14
N SER A 11 -17.73 -28.32 1.77
CA SER A 11 -17.79 -27.68 0.47
C SER A 11 -16.72 -26.58 0.39
N SER A 12 -15.71 -26.79 -0.45
CA SER A 12 -14.74 -25.77 -0.82
C SER A 12 -15.42 -24.67 -1.64
N SER A 13 -15.73 -23.55 -1.02
CA SER A 13 -16.06 -22.33 -1.75
C SER A 13 -14.77 -21.78 -2.37
N THR A 14 -14.61 -21.95 -3.66
CA THR A 14 -13.60 -21.28 -4.48
C THR A 14 -13.89 -19.79 -4.43
N GLY A 15 -13.11 -19.05 -3.62
CA GLY A 15 -13.10 -17.59 -3.63
C GLY A 15 -12.66 -17.11 -5.00
N SER A 16 -13.57 -16.53 -5.74
CA SER A 16 -13.31 -15.80 -6.98
C SER A 16 -12.34 -14.67 -6.66
N SER A 17 -11.12 -14.73 -7.19
CA SER A 17 -10.20 -13.61 -7.22
C SER A 17 -10.79 -12.57 -8.18
N ALA A 18 -11.54 -11.61 -7.65
CA ALA A 18 -11.96 -10.45 -8.43
C ALA A 18 -10.69 -9.69 -8.83
N ASN A 19 -10.41 -9.64 -10.13
CA ASN A 19 -9.46 -8.69 -10.70
C ASN A 19 -9.84 -7.29 -10.18
N PRO A 20 -8.88 -6.49 -9.68
CA PRO A 20 -9.18 -5.12 -9.30
C PRO A 20 -9.71 -4.41 -10.55
N SER A 21 -10.94 -3.95 -10.48
CA SER A 21 -11.60 -3.20 -11.54
C SER A 21 -10.73 -1.97 -11.85
N THR A 22 -10.43 -1.76 -13.12
CA THR A 22 -9.68 -0.60 -13.63
C THR A 22 -10.47 0.72 -13.54
N SER A 23 -11.61 0.74 -12.87
CA SER A 23 -12.41 1.94 -12.66
C SER A 23 -11.77 2.81 -11.57
N THR A 24 -11.54 4.07 -11.92
CA THR A 24 -11.06 5.08 -10.96
C THR A 24 -12.12 5.37 -9.91
N LEU A 25 -11.69 5.56 -8.66
CA LEU A 25 -12.57 5.91 -7.56
C LEU A 25 -13.30 7.24 -7.87
N PRO A 26 -14.65 7.28 -7.89
CA PRO A 26 -15.41 8.49 -8.25
C PRO A 26 -15.04 9.72 -7.43
N ALA A 27 -14.78 9.55 -6.13
CA ALA A 27 -14.37 10.64 -5.25
C ALA A 27 -13.12 11.40 -5.74
N LEU A 28 -12.21 10.72 -6.44
CA LEU A 28 -10.99 11.34 -6.99
C LEU A 28 -11.26 12.13 -8.28
N THR A 29 -12.15 11.65 -9.14
CA THR A 29 -12.46 12.28 -10.42
C THR A 29 -13.50 13.40 -10.31
N GLU A 30 -14.36 13.34 -9.30
CA GLU A 30 -15.40 14.34 -9.04
C GLU A 30 -14.92 15.51 -8.18
N ALA A 31 -13.75 15.40 -7.56
CA ALA A 31 -13.19 16.45 -6.71
C ALA A 31 -12.58 17.57 -7.57
N THR A 32 -13.27 18.69 -7.63
CA THR A 32 -12.87 19.93 -8.35
C THR A 32 -12.47 21.04 -7.37
N ALA A 33 -11.97 22.15 -7.90
CA ALA A 33 -11.66 23.32 -7.07
C ALA A 33 -12.90 23.91 -6.35
N GLU A 34 -14.10 23.73 -6.93
CA GLU A 34 -15.37 24.19 -6.33
C GLU A 34 -15.91 23.18 -5.30
N ARG A 35 -15.59 21.91 -5.47
CA ARG A 35 -15.99 20.81 -4.58
C ARG A 35 -14.79 19.92 -4.24
N PRO A 36 -13.79 20.45 -3.53
CA PRO A 36 -12.58 19.68 -3.21
C PRO A 36 -12.87 18.59 -2.16
N LEU A 37 -12.00 17.59 -2.12
CA LEU A 37 -11.91 16.70 -0.95
C LEU A 37 -11.55 17.53 0.29
N ASP A 38 -12.00 17.07 1.45
CA ASP A 38 -11.52 17.61 2.73
C ASP A 38 -10.11 17.13 3.04
N LEU A 39 -9.78 15.90 2.61
CA LEU A 39 -8.45 15.30 2.78
C LEU A 39 -8.16 14.30 1.67
N LEU A 40 -6.93 14.35 1.15
CA LEU A 40 -6.33 13.27 0.36
C LEU A 40 -5.15 12.69 1.15
N ILE A 41 -5.16 11.37 1.35
CA ILE A 41 -4.07 10.62 1.99
C ILE A 41 -3.26 9.93 0.87
N VAL A 42 -1.95 10.15 0.85
CA VAL A 42 -1.04 9.50 -0.09
C VAL A 42 -0.23 8.45 0.67
N GLY A 43 -0.52 7.19 0.41
CA GLY A 43 0.05 6.02 1.06
C GLY A 43 -0.97 5.26 1.92
N ALA A 44 -1.03 3.93 1.71
CA ALA A 44 -1.89 3.01 2.45
C ALA A 44 -1.07 1.98 3.25
N GLY A 45 0.10 2.39 3.74
CA GLY A 45 0.86 1.68 4.77
C GLY A 45 0.24 1.85 6.15
N LEU A 46 0.93 1.40 7.21
CA LEU A 46 0.45 1.54 8.60
C LEU A 46 0.02 2.96 8.94
N SER A 47 0.83 3.96 8.58
CA SER A 47 0.54 5.37 8.87
C SER A 47 -0.73 5.87 8.15
N GLY A 48 -0.94 5.47 6.90
CA GLY A 48 -2.14 5.85 6.14
C GLY A 48 -3.40 5.20 6.70
N ILE A 49 -3.31 3.91 7.10
CA ILE A 49 -4.40 3.18 7.74
C ILE A 49 -4.75 3.80 9.10
N ASP A 50 -3.75 4.12 9.91
CA ASP A 50 -3.95 4.76 11.21
C ASP A 50 -4.61 6.14 11.08
N LEU A 51 -4.11 6.97 10.16
CA LEU A 51 -4.72 8.27 9.87
C LEU A 51 -6.19 8.11 9.42
N ALA A 52 -6.46 7.17 8.51
CA ALA A 52 -7.82 6.93 8.03
C ALA A 52 -8.80 6.53 9.16
N TYR A 53 -8.33 5.71 10.11
CA TYR A 53 -9.10 5.42 11.33
C TYR A 53 -9.43 6.70 12.10
N HIS A 54 -8.44 7.54 12.35
CA HIS A 54 -8.64 8.78 13.08
C HIS A 54 -9.55 9.77 12.35
N VAL A 55 -9.46 9.82 11.02
CA VAL A 55 -10.36 10.65 10.19
C VAL A 55 -11.80 10.14 10.30
N ASN A 56 -12.03 8.86 10.12
CA ASN A 56 -13.37 8.28 10.26
C ASN A 56 -13.98 8.52 11.65
N LYS A 57 -13.16 8.42 12.69
CA LYS A 57 -13.61 8.57 14.08
C LYS A 57 -13.91 10.02 14.45
N ASN A 58 -13.05 10.96 14.04
CA ASN A 58 -13.11 12.34 14.53
C ASN A 58 -13.77 13.30 13.54
N PHE A 59 -13.84 12.93 12.26
CA PHE A 59 -14.38 13.75 11.18
C PHE A 59 -15.32 12.93 10.26
N PRO A 60 -16.40 12.32 10.81
CA PRO A 60 -17.25 11.39 10.06
C PRO A 60 -17.97 12.04 8.86
N GLY A 61 -18.05 13.37 8.82
CA GLY A 61 -18.66 14.12 7.71
C GLY A 61 -17.66 14.54 6.63
N TRP A 62 -16.37 14.23 6.76
CA TRP A 62 -15.40 14.61 5.74
C TRP A 62 -15.51 13.75 4.49
N ASN A 63 -15.43 14.42 3.34
CA ASN A 63 -15.23 13.78 2.07
C ASN A 63 -13.72 13.60 1.87
N TRP A 64 -13.23 12.36 2.01
CA TRP A 64 -11.80 12.05 1.89
C TRP A 64 -11.57 10.80 1.05
N ALA A 65 -10.38 10.71 0.48
CA ALA A 65 -9.90 9.54 -0.26
C ALA A 65 -8.45 9.24 0.10
N ALA A 66 -8.02 8.03 -0.19
CA ALA A 66 -6.61 7.61 -0.11
C ALA A 66 -6.15 7.03 -1.45
N VAL A 67 -4.85 7.16 -1.74
CA VAL A 67 -4.21 6.57 -2.91
C VAL A 67 -2.92 5.86 -2.50
N ASP A 68 -2.58 4.77 -3.18
CA ASP A 68 -1.28 4.10 -3.01
C ASP A 68 -0.77 3.60 -4.35
N SER A 69 0.53 3.69 -4.55
CA SER A 69 1.20 3.19 -5.76
C SER A 69 1.28 1.66 -5.82
N ASN A 70 1.16 0.99 -4.68
CA ASN A 70 1.12 -0.46 -4.60
C ASN A 70 -0.24 -1.03 -5.05
N TYR A 71 -0.24 -2.31 -5.37
CA TYR A 71 -1.45 -3.08 -5.68
C TYR A 71 -2.21 -3.54 -4.44
N ASP A 72 -1.63 -3.33 -3.24
CA ASP A 72 -2.18 -3.78 -1.96
C ASP A 72 -1.83 -2.80 -0.84
N VAL A 73 -2.56 -2.87 0.25
CA VAL A 73 -2.28 -2.13 1.48
C VAL A 73 -1.13 -2.77 2.26
N GLY A 74 -0.48 -1.98 3.12
CA GLY A 74 0.57 -2.45 4.01
C GLY A 74 1.94 -1.82 3.78
N GLY A 75 2.10 -0.98 2.73
CA GLY A 75 3.32 -0.22 2.47
C GLY A 75 4.55 -1.12 2.36
N THR A 76 5.56 -0.92 3.22
CA THR A 76 6.78 -1.74 3.29
C THR A 76 6.51 -3.25 3.25
N TRP A 77 5.47 -3.71 3.95
CA TRP A 77 5.13 -5.14 4.07
C TRP A 77 4.42 -5.71 2.85
N ALA A 78 3.85 -4.87 2.00
CA ALA A 78 3.34 -5.24 0.69
C ALA A 78 4.45 -5.19 -0.38
N THR A 79 5.35 -4.20 -0.28
CA THR A 79 6.42 -3.96 -1.25
C THR A 79 7.52 -5.01 -1.20
N PHE A 80 8.04 -5.29 0.01
CA PHE A 80 9.19 -6.19 0.15
C PHE A 80 8.76 -7.60 0.54
N GLN A 81 9.20 -8.59 -0.23
CA GLN A 81 8.80 -9.99 -0.09
C GLN A 81 9.99 -10.97 -0.05
N TYR A 82 11.18 -10.50 0.32
CA TYR A 82 12.37 -11.36 0.41
C TYR A 82 12.24 -12.37 1.57
N PRO A 83 12.92 -13.54 1.48
CA PRO A 83 12.86 -14.58 2.51
C PRO A 83 13.27 -14.07 3.88
N GLY A 84 12.49 -14.42 4.89
CA GLY A 84 12.79 -14.09 6.28
C GLY A 84 12.45 -12.64 6.67
N ILE A 85 11.81 -11.87 5.80
CA ILE A 85 11.31 -10.53 6.16
C ILE A 85 10.40 -10.61 7.38
N ARG A 86 10.72 -9.83 8.39
CA ARG A 86 10.00 -9.76 9.66
C ARG A 86 10.22 -8.41 10.32
N SER A 87 9.40 -8.09 11.32
CA SER A 87 9.67 -6.93 12.17
C SER A 87 10.88 -7.21 13.07
N ASP A 88 11.65 -6.18 13.33
CA ASP A 88 12.72 -6.13 14.35
C ASP A 88 12.22 -5.53 15.68
N SER A 89 11.03 -4.95 15.66
CA SER A 89 10.33 -4.42 16.82
C SER A 89 9.25 -5.40 17.29
N ASP A 90 8.94 -5.36 18.60
CA ASP A 90 7.86 -6.18 19.15
C ASP A 90 6.49 -5.72 18.64
N MET A 91 5.62 -6.69 18.39
CA MET A 91 4.30 -6.41 17.81
C MET A 91 3.30 -5.83 18.82
N ALA A 92 3.62 -5.83 20.10
CA ALA A 92 2.76 -5.19 21.11
C ALA A 92 2.81 -3.66 21.01
N THR A 93 4.02 -3.13 20.70
CA THR A 93 4.21 -1.69 20.47
C THR A 93 4.03 -1.29 19.01
N PHE A 94 4.25 -2.20 18.08
CA PHE A 94 4.15 -1.92 16.64
C PHE A 94 2.70 -1.95 16.12
N SER A 95 1.77 -2.60 16.83
CA SER A 95 0.37 -2.72 16.40
C SER A 95 -0.37 -1.38 16.42
N LEU A 96 -1.40 -1.31 15.57
CA LEU A 96 -2.29 -0.14 15.50
C LEU A 96 -3.06 0.04 16.82
N PRO A 97 -3.30 1.28 17.29
CA PRO A 97 -3.92 1.52 18.59
C PRO A 97 -5.35 0.99 18.69
N PHE A 98 -6.03 0.81 17.56
CA PHE A 98 -7.40 0.32 17.49
C PHE A 98 -7.52 -1.18 17.20
N LYS A 99 -6.42 -1.85 16.81
CA LYS A 99 -6.40 -3.28 16.46
C LYS A 99 -5.23 -3.98 17.12
N LYS A 100 -5.53 -4.88 18.07
CA LYS A 100 -4.49 -5.67 18.73
C LYS A 100 -3.84 -6.65 17.77
N TRP A 101 -2.56 -6.93 17.99
CA TRP A 101 -1.86 -8.00 17.28
C TRP A 101 -2.47 -9.36 17.58
N PRO A 102 -2.93 -10.12 16.56
CA PRO A 102 -3.69 -11.36 16.81
C PRO A 102 -2.83 -12.60 17.00
N HIS A 103 -1.53 -12.53 16.66
CA HIS A 103 -0.67 -13.71 16.69
C HIS A 103 0.10 -13.85 17.99
N LYS A 104 0.48 -15.09 18.32
CA LYS A 104 1.41 -15.37 19.40
C LYS A 104 2.85 -15.06 18.97
N GLY A 105 3.66 -14.64 19.91
CA GLY A 105 5.06 -14.28 19.66
C GLY A 105 5.29 -12.78 19.63
N THR A 106 6.54 -12.41 19.86
CA THR A 106 6.94 -11.02 20.00
C THR A 106 7.12 -10.34 18.63
N LEU A 107 7.65 -11.08 17.64
CA LEU A 107 7.94 -10.56 16.31
C LEU A 107 6.92 -11.09 15.28
N GLY A 108 6.56 -10.25 14.31
CA GLY A 108 5.69 -10.61 13.19
C GLY A 108 6.49 -10.87 11.92
N SER A 109 6.16 -11.92 11.16
CA SER A 109 6.65 -12.09 9.80
C SER A 109 6.04 -11.05 8.86
N GLY A 110 6.72 -10.73 7.75
CA GLY A 110 6.20 -9.77 6.77
C GLY A 110 4.80 -10.13 6.27
N LYS A 111 4.55 -11.43 6.03
CA LYS A 111 3.22 -11.91 5.65
C LYS A 111 2.16 -11.64 6.73
N GLN A 112 2.46 -11.94 7.99
CA GLN A 112 1.52 -11.69 9.10
C GLN A 112 1.21 -10.20 9.25
N ILE A 113 2.22 -9.33 9.08
CA ILE A 113 2.02 -7.88 9.20
C ILE A 113 1.20 -7.35 8.00
N ARG A 114 1.46 -7.84 6.80
CA ARG A 114 0.65 -7.48 5.62
C ARG A 114 -0.80 -7.90 5.79
N ASP A 115 -1.05 -9.14 6.22
CA ASP A 115 -2.41 -9.65 6.46
C ASP A 115 -3.11 -8.82 7.55
N TYR A 116 -2.41 -8.48 8.63
CA TYR A 116 -2.88 -7.60 9.69
C TYR A 116 -3.27 -6.20 9.18
N CYS A 117 -2.46 -5.60 8.30
CA CYS A 117 -2.77 -4.31 7.68
C CYS A 117 -4.04 -4.40 6.81
N ARG A 118 -4.18 -5.49 6.05
CA ARG A 118 -5.34 -5.73 5.19
C ARG A 118 -6.62 -5.89 6.01
N GLU A 119 -6.57 -6.68 7.07
CA GLU A 119 -7.69 -6.82 8.01
C GLU A 119 -8.05 -5.49 8.69
N ALA A 120 -7.05 -4.71 9.12
CA ALA A 120 -7.28 -3.40 9.72
C ALA A 120 -7.96 -2.44 8.73
N ALA A 121 -7.48 -2.39 7.48
CA ALA A 121 -8.07 -1.57 6.43
C ALA A 121 -9.53 -1.95 6.12
N GLN A 122 -9.84 -3.25 6.15
CA GLN A 122 -11.21 -3.76 6.01
C GLN A 122 -12.11 -3.32 7.16
N GLU A 123 -11.66 -3.53 8.41
CA GLU A 123 -12.44 -3.22 9.61
C GLU A 123 -12.85 -1.75 9.69
N ILE A 124 -11.98 -0.84 9.25
CA ILE A 124 -12.25 0.60 9.27
C ILE A 124 -12.91 1.12 7.99
N GLY A 125 -13.16 0.25 6.99
CA GLY A 125 -13.82 0.62 5.74
C GLY A 125 -13.02 1.55 4.83
N ILE A 126 -11.66 1.53 4.93
CA ILE A 126 -10.83 2.38 4.05
C ILE A 126 -10.86 1.89 2.60
N LEU A 127 -11.10 0.61 2.37
CA LEU A 127 -11.03 0.01 1.03
C LEU A 127 -11.99 0.66 0.04
N ASP A 128 -13.15 1.13 0.51
CA ASP A 128 -14.14 1.84 -0.32
C ASP A 128 -13.73 3.29 -0.67
N ARG A 129 -12.66 3.77 -0.06
CA ARG A 129 -12.11 5.13 -0.23
C ARG A 129 -10.67 5.12 -0.71
N LEU A 130 -10.15 3.95 -1.09
CA LEU A 130 -8.76 3.73 -1.46
C LEU A 130 -8.64 3.37 -2.94
N GLN A 131 -7.85 4.14 -3.68
CA GLN A 131 -7.42 3.82 -5.02
C GLN A 131 -5.99 3.28 -4.98
N LEU A 132 -5.83 1.98 -5.20
CA LEU A 132 -4.53 1.33 -5.35
C LEU A 132 -3.98 1.51 -6.77
N SER A 133 -2.73 1.09 -6.98
CA SER A 133 -2.03 1.21 -8.26
C SER A 133 -2.10 2.64 -8.83
N THR A 134 -1.99 3.64 -7.95
CA THR A 134 -2.11 5.05 -8.31
C THR A 134 -0.92 5.83 -7.79
N TRP A 135 -0.18 6.44 -8.71
CA TRP A 135 1.03 7.19 -8.41
C TRP A 135 0.77 8.69 -8.48
N VAL A 136 1.11 9.42 -7.41
CA VAL A 136 1.09 10.89 -7.40
C VAL A 136 2.30 11.40 -8.17
N GLU A 137 2.07 12.14 -9.25
CA GLU A 137 3.11 12.71 -10.11
C GLU A 137 3.51 14.12 -9.69
N SER A 138 2.51 14.94 -9.37
CA SER A 138 2.76 16.32 -8.94
C SER A 138 1.71 16.81 -7.98
N VAL A 139 2.10 17.78 -7.17
CA VAL A 139 1.23 18.49 -6.24
C VAL A 139 1.53 19.98 -6.32
N ASN A 140 0.50 20.79 -6.48
CA ASN A 140 0.61 22.24 -6.56
C ASN A 140 -0.32 22.89 -5.52
N PHE A 141 0.22 23.78 -4.70
CA PHE A 141 -0.61 24.55 -3.77
C PHE A 141 -1.00 25.89 -4.38
N HIS A 142 -2.30 26.10 -4.51
CA HIS A 142 -2.88 27.35 -5.01
C HIS A 142 -3.20 28.28 -3.85
N THR A 143 -2.31 29.24 -3.60
CA THR A 143 -2.42 30.16 -2.44
C THR A 143 -3.68 31.03 -2.49
N ASP A 144 -4.11 31.42 -3.68
CA ASP A 144 -5.33 32.21 -3.91
C ASP A 144 -6.61 31.45 -3.53
N ARG A 145 -6.59 30.12 -3.59
CA ARG A 145 -7.71 29.23 -3.29
C ARG A 145 -7.56 28.51 -1.95
N GLY A 146 -6.35 28.43 -1.42
CA GLY A 146 -6.03 27.61 -0.24
C GLY A 146 -6.23 26.10 -0.46
N LEU A 147 -5.99 25.63 -1.69
CA LEU A 147 -6.25 24.26 -2.12
C LEU A 147 -5.01 23.63 -2.76
N TRP A 148 -4.92 22.32 -2.64
CA TRP A 148 -3.97 21.48 -3.36
C TRP A 148 -4.61 20.93 -4.63
N GLU A 149 -3.91 21.06 -5.73
CA GLU A 149 -4.15 20.35 -6.98
C GLU A 149 -3.17 19.19 -7.06
N VAL A 150 -3.69 17.97 -7.21
CA VAL A 150 -2.90 16.74 -7.19
C VAL A 150 -3.12 15.99 -8.48
N THR A 151 -2.05 15.82 -9.26
CA THR A 151 -2.06 15.04 -10.50
C THR A 151 -1.54 13.64 -10.21
N MET A 152 -2.29 12.64 -10.65
CA MET A 152 -2.02 11.23 -10.39
C MET A 152 -2.17 10.41 -11.67
N ARG A 153 -1.37 9.37 -11.80
CA ARG A 153 -1.46 8.34 -12.84
C ARG A 153 -2.06 7.07 -12.26
N VAL A 154 -3.15 6.61 -12.86
CA VAL A 154 -3.87 5.41 -12.43
C VAL A 154 -3.42 4.21 -13.26
N GLY A 155 -3.31 3.05 -12.61
CA GLY A 155 -2.94 1.80 -13.29
C GLY A 155 -1.43 1.67 -13.54
N ARG A 156 -0.58 2.50 -12.90
CA ARG A 156 0.85 2.23 -12.91
C ARG A 156 1.07 0.83 -12.35
N PRO A 157 1.82 -0.05 -13.04
CA PRO A 157 2.25 -1.30 -12.45
C PRO A 157 3.07 -0.93 -11.21
N GLY A 158 2.49 -1.13 -10.03
CA GLY A 158 3.28 -1.36 -8.84
C GLY A 158 4.25 -2.47 -9.19
N HIS A 159 5.33 -2.67 -8.45
CA HIS A 159 6.21 -3.80 -8.68
C HIS A 159 5.34 -5.05 -8.87
N ALA A 160 4.97 -5.31 -10.12
CA ALA A 160 4.24 -6.50 -10.46
C ALA A 160 5.15 -7.64 -10.01
N ASN A 161 4.60 -8.59 -9.25
CA ASN A 161 5.20 -9.89 -9.15
C ASN A 161 5.37 -10.38 -10.59
N SER A 162 6.50 -10.10 -11.20
CA SER A 162 6.90 -10.71 -12.43
C SER A 162 7.23 -12.16 -12.10
N GLU A 163 6.21 -13.02 -12.16
CA GLU A 163 6.50 -14.39 -12.46
C GLU A 163 7.24 -14.38 -13.80
N GLY A 164 8.57 -14.39 -13.71
CA GLY A 164 9.47 -14.66 -14.82
C GLY A 164 9.56 -13.60 -15.89
N THR A 165 10.43 -12.59 -15.71
CA THR A 165 11.31 -12.11 -16.77
C THR A 165 12.44 -11.28 -16.16
N ASP A 166 13.61 -11.54 -16.60
CA ASP A 166 14.93 -11.06 -16.37
C ASP A 166 15.04 -9.60 -15.81
N GLY A 167 15.90 -9.45 -14.79
CA GLY A 167 16.04 -8.29 -13.93
C GLY A 167 16.66 -7.06 -14.58
N SER A 168 15.95 -6.44 -15.51
CA SER A 168 16.24 -5.09 -15.98
C SER A 168 15.18 -4.11 -15.47
N ASP A 169 15.21 -3.80 -14.17
CA ASP A 169 14.50 -2.65 -13.61
C ASP A 169 15.17 -1.35 -14.06
N SER A 170 14.99 -1.01 -15.33
CA SER A 170 15.06 0.37 -15.76
C SER A 170 13.90 1.11 -15.08
N ALA A 171 14.20 2.23 -14.41
CA ALA A 171 13.25 3.16 -13.82
C ALA A 171 11.95 3.19 -14.63
N ALA A 172 10.85 2.72 -14.03
CA ALA A 172 9.63 2.39 -14.74
C ALA A 172 9.23 3.57 -15.64
N SER A 173 9.53 3.46 -16.92
CA SER A 173 9.12 4.38 -17.96
C SER A 173 7.60 4.48 -17.84
N ALA A 174 7.11 5.68 -17.50
CA ALA A 174 5.69 5.94 -17.44
C ALA A 174 5.10 5.55 -18.80
N ASN A 175 4.24 4.53 -18.82
CA ASN A 175 3.51 4.21 -20.04
C ASN A 175 2.63 5.43 -20.37
N PRO A 176 2.85 6.15 -21.47
CA PRO A 176 2.10 7.36 -21.78
C PRO A 176 0.59 7.13 -22.00
N GLU A 177 0.17 5.87 -22.14
CA GLU A 177 -1.24 5.49 -22.33
C GLU A 177 -2.03 5.35 -21.01
N GLN A 178 -1.38 5.43 -19.85
CA GLN A 178 -2.10 5.31 -18.58
C GLN A 178 -2.89 6.60 -18.29
N PRO A 179 -4.15 6.47 -17.84
CA PRO A 179 -4.99 7.63 -17.56
C PRO A 179 -4.42 8.47 -16.42
N THR A 180 -4.34 9.76 -16.67
CA THR A 180 -3.99 10.76 -15.67
C THR A 180 -5.26 11.42 -15.15
N ILE A 181 -5.37 11.58 -13.84
CA ILE A 181 -6.46 12.30 -13.18
C ILE A 181 -5.91 13.45 -12.35
N THR A 182 -6.70 14.51 -12.23
CA THR A 182 -6.41 15.64 -11.35
C THR A 182 -7.50 15.75 -10.31
N THR A 183 -7.09 15.83 -9.05
CA THR A 183 -7.97 15.89 -7.88
C THR A 183 -7.65 17.14 -7.07
N TRP A 184 -8.68 17.79 -6.53
CA TRP A 184 -8.52 18.96 -5.66
C TRP A 184 -8.81 18.58 -4.21
N THR A 185 -7.98 19.06 -3.28
CA THR A 185 -8.16 18.79 -1.85
C THR A 185 -7.78 19.98 -0.96
N ARG A 186 -8.47 20.12 0.16
CA ARG A 186 -8.16 21.13 1.18
C ARG A 186 -6.90 20.77 1.98
N ARG A 187 -6.70 19.49 2.23
CA ARG A 187 -5.59 18.94 3.01
C ARG A 187 -4.97 17.79 2.26
N LEU A 188 -3.65 17.77 2.23
CA LEU A 188 -2.87 16.71 1.65
C LEU A 188 -1.97 16.13 2.72
N HIS A 189 -2.04 14.82 2.92
CA HIS A 189 -1.19 14.12 3.87
C HIS A 189 -0.35 13.05 3.18
N PHE A 190 0.97 13.12 3.36
CA PHE A 190 1.91 12.13 2.86
C PHE A 190 2.20 11.08 3.92
N ALA A 191 1.72 9.87 3.72
CA ALA A 191 1.99 8.65 4.49
C ALA A 191 2.87 7.68 3.69
N THR A 192 3.80 8.22 2.88
CA THR A 192 4.59 7.51 1.88
C THR A 192 5.77 6.73 2.44
N GLY A 193 5.97 6.78 3.76
CA GLY A 193 7.13 6.17 4.40
C GLY A 193 8.43 6.95 4.14
N TYR A 194 9.56 6.35 4.50
CA TYR A 194 10.88 6.98 4.40
C TYR A 194 11.87 6.20 3.54
N TYR A 195 11.44 5.05 2.97
CA TYR A 195 12.27 4.31 2.05
C TYR A 195 12.12 4.82 0.61
N ARG A 196 13.23 4.83 -0.13
CA ARG A 196 13.21 5.01 -1.57
C ARG A 196 13.04 3.63 -2.21
N HIS A 197 11.89 3.38 -2.83
CA HIS A 197 11.56 2.08 -3.42
C HIS A 197 12.19 1.88 -4.80
N SER A 198 12.64 2.95 -5.46
CA SER A 198 13.23 2.90 -6.80
C SER A 198 14.69 2.47 -6.84
N GLU A 199 15.38 2.55 -5.71
CA GLU A 199 16.80 2.15 -5.62
C GLU A 199 17.17 1.75 -4.20
N GLY A 200 18.07 0.77 -4.05
CA GLY A 200 18.65 0.39 -2.78
C GLY A 200 19.68 1.42 -2.32
N PHE A 201 19.66 1.81 -1.05
CA PHE A 201 20.75 2.58 -0.47
C PHE A 201 21.98 1.69 -0.29
N THR A 202 23.05 2.00 -1.01
CA THR A 202 24.32 1.30 -0.85
C THR A 202 25.15 2.05 0.21
N ALA A 203 25.38 1.41 1.36
CA ALA A 203 26.27 1.93 2.36
C ALA A 203 27.71 1.96 1.83
N ASP A 204 28.52 2.92 2.28
CA ASP A 204 29.96 2.94 2.01
C ASP A 204 30.65 1.90 2.88
N ILE A 205 30.87 0.71 2.32
CA ILE A 205 31.52 -0.43 2.97
C ILE A 205 32.91 -0.58 2.38
N GLU A 206 33.95 -0.43 3.21
CA GLU A 206 35.33 -0.59 2.78
C GLU A 206 35.54 -1.99 2.18
N GLY A 207 36.13 -2.04 0.99
CA GLY A 207 36.44 -3.28 0.30
C GLY A 207 35.26 -3.89 -0.51
N VAL A 208 34.07 -3.32 -0.51
CA VAL A 208 32.93 -3.86 -1.27
C VAL A 208 33.24 -3.99 -2.77
N HIS A 209 33.99 -3.04 -3.34
CA HIS A 209 34.36 -3.01 -4.74
C HIS A 209 35.48 -4.03 -5.11
N THR A 210 36.16 -4.55 -4.11
CA THR A 210 37.24 -5.56 -4.30
C THR A 210 36.78 -6.96 -3.89
N PHE A 211 35.55 -7.08 -3.39
CA PHE A 211 34.96 -8.38 -3.06
C PHE A 211 34.71 -9.20 -4.31
N ALA A 212 35.30 -10.40 -4.37
CA ALA A 212 35.21 -11.28 -5.55
C ALA A 212 33.84 -12.00 -5.71
N GLY A 213 32.97 -11.92 -4.69
CA GLY A 213 31.62 -12.49 -4.72
C GLY A 213 30.58 -11.48 -5.19
N THR A 214 29.32 -11.91 -5.24
CA THR A 214 28.19 -11.05 -5.58
C THR A 214 27.71 -10.30 -4.33
N ALA A 215 27.64 -8.96 -4.42
CA ALA A 215 27.02 -8.12 -3.39
C ALA A 215 25.68 -7.62 -3.93
N LEU A 216 24.59 -7.90 -3.19
CA LEU A 216 23.23 -7.52 -3.59
C LEU A 216 22.55 -6.76 -2.45
N HIS A 217 21.76 -5.75 -2.81
CA HIS A 217 20.84 -5.12 -1.88
C HIS A 217 19.55 -5.93 -1.79
N LEU A 218 18.98 -6.09 -0.59
CA LEU A 218 17.78 -6.92 -0.37
C LEU A 218 16.57 -6.47 -1.18
N SER A 219 16.46 -5.18 -1.53
CA SER A 219 15.37 -4.68 -2.39
C SER A 219 15.40 -5.22 -3.82
N LEU A 220 16.52 -5.82 -4.23
CA LEU A 220 16.68 -6.45 -5.56
C LEU A 220 16.37 -7.95 -5.54
N ILE A 221 16.06 -8.53 -4.38
CA ILE A 221 15.71 -9.94 -4.25
C ILE A 221 14.19 -10.05 -4.41
N HIS A 222 13.77 -10.44 -5.60
CA HIS A 222 12.38 -10.79 -5.91
C HIS A 222 12.25 -12.31 -5.96
N ILE A 223 11.32 -12.86 -5.19
CA ILE A 223 11.06 -14.31 -5.11
C ILE A 223 9.61 -14.55 -5.51
#